data_1ba44f9ec6d07b10e36a350a40a6e37b
#
_entry.id   1ba44f9ec6d07b10e36a350a40a6e37b
#
_cell.length_a   1.000
_cell.length_b   1.000
_cell.length_c   1.000
_cell.angle_alpha   90.00
_cell.angle_beta   90.00
_cell.angle_gamma   90.00
#
_symmetry.space_group_name_H-M   'P 1'
#
loop_
_entity.id
_entity.type
_entity.pdbx_description
1 polymer ?
#
loop_
_entity_poly.entity_id
_entity_poly.type
_entity_poly.pdbx_seq_one_letter_code
_entity_poly.pdbx_strand_id
1 'polypeptide(L)'
;MRKTFCLLATLLLAAGPAGASGDGAGKNRECAAGMNLMRNQWSGKRVAFLGDSITDERHVGTTKNYWQYLSEMLGIVPFVYGINGHQWSDVLGQARKLYAERGDAVDAVVVFAGTNDFNAGVPLGEWYEVREAECPMPGPSVGTRMRRTPSADTGTLCGRINAVLAFLKEHYPTKQVILLTPLHRGYARFSDRNVQPDESYPNRLGLYADAYVAKIREAGSVWAVPVIDLNSISGLYPVADSHVRYFSDGQTDRLHPNAAGHERMAKALAYQLLAFPACFD
;
A
#
# COMPACT_ATOMS: atom_id res chain seq x y z
N MET A 1 -62.62 -17.50 -4.71
CA MET A 1 -62.88 -18.90 -4.32
C MET A 1 -61.63 -19.51 -3.76
N ARG A 2 -61.69 -19.90 -2.47
CA ARG A 2 -61.06 -21.06 -1.80
C ARG A 2 -59.50 -21.15 -1.94
N LYS A 3 -58.71 -21.46 -0.89
CA LYS A 3 -58.90 -21.77 0.52
C LYS A 3 -57.56 -21.62 1.25
N THR A 4 -57.61 -21.08 2.45
CA THR A 4 -56.65 -21.10 3.53
C THR A 4 -56.30 -22.54 3.96
N PHE A 5 -55.04 -22.81 4.32
CA PHE A 5 -54.68 -23.86 5.25
C PHE A 5 -53.63 -23.39 6.23
N CYS A 6 -54.07 -23.35 7.47
CA CYS A 6 -53.30 -23.11 8.68
C CYS A 6 -52.93 -24.48 9.26
N LEU A 7 -51.69 -24.72 9.64
CA LEU A 7 -51.33 -25.89 10.49
C LEU A 7 -50.61 -25.41 11.74
N LEU A 8 -51.32 -25.51 12.84
CA LEU A 8 -50.80 -25.45 14.21
C LEU A 8 -50.04 -26.74 14.51
N ALA A 9 -48.88 -26.65 15.14
CA ALA A 9 -48.23 -27.76 15.82
C ALA A 9 -47.84 -27.36 17.24
N THR A 10 -48.31 -28.17 18.15
CA THR A 10 -48.47 -28.03 19.59
C THR A 10 -47.15 -28.16 20.36
N LEU A 11 -47.03 -27.34 21.39
CA LEU A 11 -45.99 -27.38 22.43
C LEU A 11 -46.22 -28.56 23.39
N LEU A 12 -45.21 -29.33 23.70
CA LEU A 12 -45.18 -30.22 24.89
C LEU A 12 -44.09 -29.71 25.85
N LEU A 13 -44.54 -29.22 27.01
CA LEU A 13 -43.69 -29.00 28.18
C LEU A 13 -43.47 -30.33 28.91
N ALA A 14 -42.23 -30.60 29.26
CA ALA A 14 -41.89 -31.56 30.31
C ALA A 14 -41.03 -30.85 31.36
N ALA A 15 -41.53 -30.80 32.58
CA ALA A 15 -40.90 -30.20 33.76
C ALA A 15 -40.26 -31.26 34.67
N GLY A 16 -39.13 -30.90 35.27
CA GLY A 16 -38.61 -31.36 36.55
C GLY A 16 -37.22 -31.94 36.56
N PRO A 17 -36.49 -32.00 37.72
CA PRO A 17 -36.59 -31.13 38.88
C PRO A 17 -35.28 -30.38 39.25
N ALA A 18 -35.41 -29.50 40.21
CA ALA A 18 -34.34 -28.70 40.81
C ALA A 18 -33.35 -29.52 41.64
N GLY A 19 -32.09 -29.21 41.53
CA GLY A 19 -31.03 -29.58 42.45
C GLY A 19 -30.05 -28.41 42.62
N ALA A 20 -29.91 -27.98 43.86
CA ALA A 20 -29.23 -26.78 44.30
C ALA A 20 -27.71 -27.01 44.51
N SER A 21 -27.02 -25.85 44.57
CA SER A 21 -25.79 -25.52 45.27
C SER A 21 -24.46 -25.77 44.57
N GLY A 22 -23.67 -24.72 44.55
CA GLY A 22 -22.21 -24.79 44.54
C GLY A 22 -21.50 -23.65 43.80
N ASP A 23 -21.19 -22.63 44.54
CA ASP A 23 -20.05 -21.74 44.48
C ASP A 23 -19.65 -21.07 43.18
N GLY A 24 -19.73 -19.75 43.27
CA GLY A 24 -19.11 -18.78 42.39
C GLY A 24 -17.59 -18.88 42.39
N ALA A 25 -17.07 -19.04 41.24
CA ALA A 25 -15.73 -18.59 40.87
C ALA A 25 -15.85 -17.88 39.53
N GLY A 26 -15.87 -16.56 39.62
CA GLY A 26 -15.74 -15.70 38.46
C GLY A 26 -14.43 -16.04 37.72
N LYS A 27 -14.52 -16.89 36.72
CA LYS A 27 -13.46 -16.97 35.74
C LYS A 27 -13.55 -15.74 34.84
N ASN A 28 -12.79 -14.70 35.24
CA ASN A 28 -12.30 -13.72 34.28
C ASN A 28 -11.74 -14.50 33.12
N ARG A 29 -12.50 -14.59 32.04
CA ARG A 29 -11.94 -14.87 30.74
C ARG A 29 -11.14 -13.64 30.37
N GLU A 30 -9.87 -13.58 30.81
CA GLU A 30 -8.87 -12.84 30.09
C GLU A 30 -8.99 -13.30 28.65
N CYS A 31 -9.45 -12.41 27.77
CA CYS A 31 -9.19 -12.51 26.36
C CYS A 31 -7.66 -12.47 26.22
N ALA A 32 -7.02 -13.63 26.33
CA ALA A 32 -5.68 -13.80 25.82
C ALA A 32 -5.78 -13.38 24.36
N ALA A 33 -5.26 -12.19 24.06
CA ALA A 33 -5.01 -11.72 22.71
C ALA A 33 -3.90 -12.57 22.09
N GLY A 34 -4.16 -13.87 21.95
CA GLY A 34 -3.48 -14.70 20.99
C GLY A 34 -3.91 -14.17 19.64
N MET A 35 -3.02 -13.44 18.94
CA MET A 35 -3.22 -13.16 17.54
C MET A 35 -3.44 -14.50 16.84
N ASN A 36 -4.70 -14.80 16.52
CA ASN A 36 -5.03 -15.91 15.63
C ASN A 36 -4.43 -15.56 14.28
N LEU A 37 -3.24 -16.10 14.00
CA LEU A 37 -2.64 -16.05 12.68
C LEU A 37 -3.64 -16.72 11.75
N MET A 38 -4.42 -15.92 11.03
CA MET A 38 -5.33 -16.47 10.02
C MET A 38 -4.46 -17.13 8.96
N ARG A 39 -4.64 -18.42 8.71
CA ARG A 39 -4.04 -19.06 7.54
C ARG A 39 -4.54 -18.33 6.31
N ASN A 40 -3.64 -17.66 5.63
CA ASN A 40 -3.93 -16.84 4.45
C ASN A 40 -2.82 -17.08 3.41
N GLN A 41 -3.06 -16.64 2.18
CA GLN A 41 -2.13 -16.81 1.06
C GLN A 41 -0.78 -16.08 1.24
N TRP A 42 -0.68 -15.15 2.19
CA TRP A 42 0.53 -14.37 2.46
C TRP A 42 1.44 -15.01 3.52
N SER A 43 0.95 -16.02 4.26
CA SER A 43 1.71 -16.65 5.34
C SER A 43 2.96 -17.33 4.81
N GLY A 44 4.13 -16.94 5.35
CA GLY A 44 5.46 -17.40 4.92
C GLY A 44 5.97 -16.78 3.63
N LYS A 45 5.19 -15.87 2.97
CA LYS A 45 5.62 -15.21 1.73
C LYS A 45 6.68 -14.15 2.00
N ARG A 46 7.70 -14.14 1.15
CA ARG A 46 8.83 -13.20 1.17
C ARG A 46 8.43 -11.96 0.37
N VAL A 47 8.18 -10.87 1.07
CA VAL A 47 7.68 -9.63 0.48
C VAL A 47 8.75 -8.54 0.56
N ALA A 48 9.18 -8.02 -0.58
CA ALA A 48 10.08 -6.88 -0.63
C ALA A 48 9.30 -5.57 -0.54
N PHE A 49 9.75 -4.67 0.32
CA PHE A 49 9.20 -3.32 0.51
C PHE A 49 10.19 -2.28 0.02
N LEU A 50 9.85 -1.64 -1.09
CA LEU A 50 10.61 -0.53 -1.68
C LEU A 50 9.92 0.79 -1.33
N GLY A 51 10.67 1.86 -1.11
CA GLY A 51 10.04 3.14 -0.83
C GLY A 51 10.94 4.16 -0.15
N ASP A 52 10.31 5.02 0.63
CA ASP A 52 10.93 6.17 1.29
C ASP A 52 11.02 6.01 2.81
N SER A 53 11.00 7.13 3.53
CA SER A 53 11.13 7.20 5.00
C SER A 53 10.08 6.39 5.76
N ILE A 54 8.85 6.28 5.23
CA ILE A 54 7.77 5.55 5.90
C ILE A 54 8.01 4.03 5.83
N THR A 55 8.84 3.58 4.89
CA THR A 55 9.23 2.17 4.73
C THR A 55 10.59 1.86 5.38
N ASP A 56 11.44 2.88 5.61
CA ASP A 56 12.83 2.74 6.08
C ASP A 56 12.93 1.93 7.38
N GLU A 57 13.81 0.92 7.39
CA GLU A 57 14.06 0.05 8.55
C GLU A 57 14.64 0.79 9.77
N ARG A 58 15.16 2.01 9.57
CA ARG A 58 15.65 2.88 10.66
C ARG A 58 14.54 3.50 11.51
N HIS A 59 13.26 3.19 11.20
CA HIS A 59 12.11 3.63 11.97
C HIS A 59 11.97 5.17 12.04
N VAL A 60 11.96 5.83 10.88
CA VAL A 60 11.84 7.30 10.81
C VAL A 60 10.48 7.75 11.37
N GLY A 61 10.52 8.48 12.49
CA GLY A 61 9.33 9.00 13.16
C GLY A 61 8.46 7.96 13.90
N THR A 62 8.91 6.71 14.00
CA THR A 62 8.15 5.62 14.60
C THR A 62 9.04 4.67 15.41
N THR A 63 8.43 3.85 16.25
CA THR A 63 9.09 2.72 16.94
C THR A 63 8.79 1.37 16.27
N LYS A 64 7.83 1.35 15.34
CA LYS A 64 7.44 0.12 14.62
C LYS A 64 6.77 0.47 13.31
N ASN A 65 7.24 -0.11 12.20
CA ASN A 65 6.77 0.17 10.86
C ASN A 65 5.59 -0.74 10.45
N TYR A 66 4.81 -0.31 9.45
CA TYR A 66 3.64 -1.03 8.93
C TYR A 66 3.97 -2.44 8.43
N TRP A 67 5.14 -2.66 7.83
CA TRP A 67 5.56 -3.97 7.34
C TRP A 67 5.84 -4.96 8.50
N GLN A 68 6.24 -4.50 9.70
CA GLN A 68 6.35 -5.34 10.89
C GLN A 68 4.97 -5.76 11.41
N TYR A 69 4.00 -4.85 11.42
CA TYR A 69 2.61 -5.20 11.74
C TYR A 69 2.02 -6.17 10.72
N LEU A 70 2.31 -6.00 9.42
CA LEU A 70 1.89 -6.96 8.39
C LEU A 70 2.54 -8.33 8.59
N SER A 71 3.80 -8.38 9.01
CA SER A 71 4.46 -9.64 9.37
C SER A 71 3.71 -10.36 10.50
N GLU A 72 3.31 -9.62 11.53
CA GLU A 72 2.53 -10.17 12.64
C GLU A 72 1.11 -10.59 12.26
N MET A 73 0.43 -9.80 11.42
CA MET A 73 -0.97 -10.06 11.03
C MET A 73 -1.10 -11.16 9.99
N LEU A 74 -0.22 -11.18 9.00
CA LEU A 74 -0.32 -12.05 7.82
C LEU A 74 0.74 -13.15 7.76
N GLY A 75 1.77 -13.08 8.63
CA GLY A 75 2.87 -14.03 8.63
C GLY A 75 3.85 -13.85 7.46
N ILE A 76 3.92 -12.65 6.85
CA ILE A 76 4.88 -12.37 5.78
C ILE A 76 6.30 -12.27 6.33
N VAL A 77 7.28 -12.57 5.48
CA VAL A 77 8.72 -12.38 5.73
C VAL A 77 9.16 -11.12 4.98
N PRO A 78 9.36 -9.97 5.65
CA PRO A 78 9.67 -8.72 4.99
C PRO A 78 11.14 -8.62 4.58
N PHE A 79 11.41 -8.09 3.38
CA PHE A 79 12.71 -7.62 2.92
C PHE A 79 12.59 -6.12 2.65
N VAL A 80 13.28 -5.29 3.42
CA VAL A 80 13.09 -3.83 3.40
C VAL A 80 14.22 -3.15 2.65
N TYR A 81 13.86 -2.31 1.68
CA TYR A 81 14.78 -1.54 0.84
C TYR A 81 14.47 -0.04 0.86
N GLY A 82 13.38 0.35 1.53
CA GLY A 82 13.00 1.75 1.68
C GLY A 82 14.08 2.58 2.37
N ILE A 83 14.32 3.80 1.88
CA ILE A 83 15.33 4.72 2.43
C ILE A 83 14.74 6.11 2.57
N ASN A 84 14.96 6.74 3.71
CA ASN A 84 14.49 8.09 4.00
C ASN A 84 14.88 9.09 2.91
N GLY A 85 13.92 9.88 2.45
CA GLY A 85 14.10 10.92 1.44
C GLY A 85 14.08 10.43 -0.01
N HIS A 86 14.05 9.13 -0.24
CA HIS A 86 14.04 8.57 -1.60
C HIS A 86 12.77 8.94 -2.37
N GLN A 87 12.97 9.17 -3.68
CA GLN A 87 11.96 9.44 -4.70
C GLN A 87 11.81 8.24 -5.63
N TRP A 88 10.87 8.29 -6.56
CA TRP A 88 10.70 7.25 -7.59
C TRP A 88 11.97 7.01 -8.42
N SER A 89 12.80 8.02 -8.63
CA SER A 89 14.12 7.85 -9.27
C SER A 89 15.03 6.88 -8.51
N ASP A 90 14.97 6.88 -7.18
CA ASP A 90 15.83 6.07 -6.32
C ASP A 90 15.27 4.65 -6.15
N VAL A 91 13.95 4.48 -6.28
CA VAL A 91 13.27 3.18 -6.20
C VAL A 91 13.80 2.20 -7.26
N LEU A 92 14.20 2.69 -8.44
CA LEU A 92 14.85 1.84 -9.44
C LEU A 92 16.16 1.23 -8.92
N GLY A 93 16.94 2.01 -8.18
CA GLY A 93 18.15 1.52 -7.51
C GLY A 93 17.85 0.46 -6.44
N GLN A 94 16.77 0.68 -5.65
CA GLN A 94 16.30 -0.31 -4.68
C GLN A 94 15.84 -1.61 -5.37
N ALA A 95 15.10 -1.54 -6.47
CA ALA A 95 14.66 -2.71 -7.23
C ALA A 95 15.84 -3.50 -7.81
N ARG A 96 16.85 -2.81 -8.35
CA ARG A 96 18.10 -3.43 -8.83
C ARG A 96 18.88 -4.10 -7.70
N LYS A 97 18.98 -3.46 -6.55
CA LYS A 97 19.61 -4.01 -5.34
C LYS A 97 18.87 -5.27 -4.87
N LEU A 98 17.54 -5.21 -4.81
CA LEU A 98 16.70 -6.37 -4.48
C LEU A 98 17.02 -7.55 -5.41
N TYR A 99 17.04 -7.33 -6.72
CA TYR A 99 17.32 -8.38 -7.70
C TYR A 99 18.74 -8.93 -7.56
N ALA A 100 19.73 -8.07 -7.36
CA ALA A 100 21.11 -8.48 -7.17
C ALA A 100 21.33 -9.32 -5.90
N GLU A 101 20.61 -9.01 -4.81
CA GLU A 101 20.77 -9.71 -3.53
C GLU A 101 19.89 -10.96 -3.40
N ARG A 102 18.74 -11.00 -4.04
CA ARG A 102 17.72 -12.04 -3.84
C ARG A 102 17.32 -12.80 -5.11
N GLY A 103 17.65 -12.26 -6.30
CA GLY A 103 17.18 -12.85 -7.56
C GLY A 103 15.65 -12.97 -7.56
N ASP A 104 15.14 -14.13 -7.87
CA ASP A 104 13.71 -14.48 -7.84
C ASP A 104 13.24 -15.04 -6.49
N ALA A 105 14.11 -15.02 -5.45
CA ALA A 105 13.79 -15.52 -4.11
C ALA A 105 12.86 -14.59 -3.32
N VAL A 106 11.94 -13.92 -4.00
CA VAL A 106 10.83 -13.13 -3.43
C VAL A 106 9.52 -13.62 -4.03
N ASP A 107 8.44 -13.43 -3.30
CA ASP A 107 7.09 -13.82 -3.73
C ASP A 107 6.28 -12.59 -4.19
N ALA A 108 6.56 -11.41 -3.62
CA ALA A 108 5.93 -10.16 -3.99
C ALA A 108 6.84 -8.96 -3.76
N VAL A 109 6.53 -7.85 -4.47
CA VAL A 109 7.18 -6.54 -4.32
C VAL A 109 6.11 -5.49 -4.07
N VAL A 110 6.24 -4.74 -2.99
CA VAL A 110 5.38 -3.60 -2.63
C VAL A 110 6.19 -2.32 -2.77
N VAL A 111 5.67 -1.35 -3.53
CA VAL A 111 6.33 -0.05 -3.74
C VAL A 111 5.49 1.06 -3.11
N PHE A 112 6.10 1.83 -2.20
CA PHE A 112 5.46 2.94 -1.50
C PHE A 112 6.34 4.19 -1.56
N ALA A 113 6.12 5.05 -2.55
CA ALA A 113 6.87 6.28 -2.80
C ALA A 113 6.00 7.35 -3.45
N GLY A 114 6.49 8.59 -3.50
CA GLY A 114 5.86 9.69 -4.22
C GLY A 114 5.70 10.98 -3.42
N THR A 115 5.68 10.91 -2.08
CA THR A 115 5.60 12.11 -1.24
C THR A 115 6.83 13.02 -1.41
N ASN A 116 8.02 12.43 -1.62
CA ASN A 116 9.25 13.18 -1.86
C ASN A 116 9.33 13.74 -3.28
N ASP A 117 8.75 13.06 -4.28
CA ASP A 117 8.61 13.61 -5.64
C ASP A 117 7.72 14.86 -5.64
N PHE A 118 6.61 14.83 -4.91
CA PHE A 118 5.77 16.01 -4.69
C PHE A 118 6.56 17.15 -4.03
N ASN A 119 7.22 16.86 -2.91
CA ASN A 119 7.98 17.87 -2.16
C ASN A 119 9.10 18.50 -2.99
N ALA A 120 9.78 17.71 -3.80
CA ALA A 120 10.82 18.17 -4.73
C ALA A 120 10.27 18.89 -5.95
N GLY A 121 8.94 18.90 -6.16
CA GLY A 121 8.30 19.47 -7.35
C GLY A 121 8.80 18.79 -8.61
N VAL A 122 8.73 17.46 -8.67
CA VAL A 122 9.04 16.69 -9.89
C VAL A 122 7.88 16.86 -10.87
N PRO A 123 8.13 17.24 -12.14
CA PRO A 123 7.07 17.33 -13.15
C PRO A 123 6.33 15.99 -13.30
N LEU A 124 5.00 16.02 -13.50
CA LEU A 124 4.23 14.78 -13.64
C LEU A 124 4.59 14.01 -14.90
N GLY A 125 4.73 14.69 -16.04
CA GLY A 125 5.02 14.09 -17.33
C GLY A 125 3.86 13.27 -17.90
N GLU A 126 4.14 12.59 -19.01
CA GLU A 126 3.23 11.74 -19.74
C GLU A 126 3.64 10.27 -19.63
N TRP A 127 2.66 9.37 -19.64
CA TRP A 127 2.91 7.94 -19.57
C TRP A 127 3.57 7.38 -20.81
N TYR A 128 3.29 7.97 -21.98
CA TYR A 128 3.69 7.45 -23.28
C TYR A 128 4.32 8.51 -24.17
N GLU A 129 5.30 8.08 -24.92
CA GLU A 129 5.72 8.73 -26.16
C GLU A 129 4.96 8.13 -27.33
N VAL A 130 4.59 8.96 -28.29
CA VAL A 130 3.82 8.55 -29.46
C VAL A 130 4.63 8.85 -30.72
N ARG A 131 4.96 7.80 -31.49
CA ARG A 131 5.76 7.91 -32.72
C ARG A 131 5.16 7.02 -33.81
N GLU A 132 5.40 7.37 -35.06
CA GLU A 132 5.11 6.46 -36.17
C GLU A 132 5.99 5.21 -36.08
N ALA A 133 5.40 4.06 -36.32
CA ALA A 133 6.10 2.78 -36.37
C ALA A 133 5.41 1.82 -37.33
N GLU A 134 6.18 0.88 -37.83
CA GLU A 134 5.65 -0.24 -38.58
C GLU A 134 4.69 -1.07 -37.76
N CYS A 135 3.59 -1.49 -38.37
CA CYS A 135 2.55 -2.29 -37.77
C CYS A 135 2.13 -3.42 -38.72
N PRO A 136 2.12 -4.67 -38.26
CA PRO A 136 1.53 -5.76 -39.04
C PRO A 136 0.08 -5.44 -39.41
N MET A 137 -0.27 -5.65 -40.67
CA MET A 137 -1.58 -5.46 -41.22
C MET A 137 -2.19 -6.84 -41.61
N PRO A 138 -3.49 -6.96 -41.85
CA PRO A 138 -4.07 -8.19 -42.31
C PRO A 138 -3.38 -8.70 -43.59
N GLY A 139 -3.07 -10.01 -43.65
CA GLY A 139 -2.26 -10.62 -44.68
C GLY A 139 -0.76 -10.39 -44.47
N PRO A 140 0.09 -10.52 -45.50
CA PRO A 140 1.57 -10.36 -45.40
C PRO A 140 2.03 -8.89 -45.45
N SER A 141 1.10 -7.93 -45.36
CA SER A 141 1.42 -6.50 -45.53
C SER A 141 1.87 -5.84 -44.22
N VAL A 142 2.68 -4.81 -44.29
CA VAL A 142 3.11 -3.93 -43.22
C VAL A 142 2.64 -2.51 -43.54
N GLY A 143 2.07 -1.83 -42.58
CA GLY A 143 1.66 -0.44 -42.68
C GLY A 143 2.31 0.41 -41.60
N THR A 144 2.09 1.73 -41.65
CA THR A 144 2.57 2.67 -40.62
C THR A 144 1.41 3.13 -39.77
N ARG A 145 1.61 3.11 -38.43
CA ARG A 145 0.66 3.61 -37.44
C ARG A 145 1.35 4.33 -36.29
N MET A 146 0.59 5.17 -35.60
CA MET A 146 1.06 5.79 -34.35
C MET A 146 1.15 4.72 -33.26
N ARG A 147 2.37 4.49 -32.76
CA ARG A 147 2.66 3.56 -31.67
C ARG A 147 2.92 4.33 -30.38
N ARG A 148 2.32 3.91 -29.28
CA ARG A 148 2.65 4.35 -27.95
C ARG A 148 3.70 3.43 -27.34
N THR A 149 4.74 4.04 -26.75
CA THR A 149 5.72 3.33 -25.90
C THR A 149 5.81 4.04 -24.56
N PRO A 150 6.03 3.34 -23.44
CA PRO A 150 6.23 4.00 -22.15
C PRO A 150 7.33 5.07 -22.26
N SER A 151 7.05 6.27 -21.72
CA SER A 151 8.03 7.36 -21.72
C SER A 151 9.27 6.97 -20.90
N ALA A 152 10.44 7.24 -21.45
CA ALA A 152 11.73 7.03 -20.80
C ALA A 152 12.26 8.28 -20.07
N ASP A 153 11.47 9.38 -20.03
CA ASP A 153 11.89 10.64 -19.40
C ASP A 153 11.87 10.54 -17.87
N THR A 154 12.98 10.12 -17.28
CA THR A 154 13.17 10.04 -15.81
C THR A 154 13.24 11.40 -15.11
N GLY A 155 13.20 12.50 -15.84
CA GLY A 155 12.98 13.85 -15.30
C GLY A 155 11.53 14.06 -14.79
N THR A 156 10.60 13.17 -15.15
CA THR A 156 9.19 13.24 -14.78
C THR A 156 8.77 12.07 -13.91
N LEU A 157 7.68 12.25 -13.14
CA LEU A 157 7.12 11.20 -12.29
C LEU A 157 6.70 9.97 -13.11
N CYS A 158 5.96 10.18 -14.21
CA CYS A 158 5.50 9.07 -15.06
C CYS A 158 6.68 8.26 -15.62
N GLY A 159 7.74 8.93 -16.11
CA GLY A 159 8.93 8.26 -16.64
C GLY A 159 9.71 7.51 -15.55
N ARG A 160 9.80 8.04 -14.34
CA ARG A 160 10.40 7.34 -13.19
C ARG A 160 9.63 6.08 -12.82
N ILE A 161 8.30 6.17 -12.73
CA ILE A 161 7.42 5.02 -12.46
C ILE A 161 7.55 3.99 -13.58
N ASN A 162 7.56 4.43 -14.85
CA ASN A 162 7.77 3.55 -16.00
C ASN A 162 9.08 2.77 -15.88
N ALA A 163 10.18 3.44 -15.55
CA ALA A 163 11.49 2.78 -15.40
C ALA A 163 11.49 1.70 -14.31
N VAL A 164 10.86 1.98 -13.17
CA VAL A 164 10.74 1.01 -12.07
C VAL A 164 9.88 -0.18 -12.49
N LEU A 165 8.68 0.09 -13.04
CA LEU A 165 7.73 -0.97 -13.36
C LEU A 165 8.18 -1.81 -14.56
N ALA A 166 8.85 -1.22 -15.55
CA ALA A 166 9.49 -1.97 -16.63
C ALA A 166 10.52 -2.97 -16.07
N PHE A 167 11.41 -2.50 -15.17
CA PHE A 167 12.38 -3.37 -14.52
C PHE A 167 11.72 -4.50 -13.72
N LEU A 168 10.72 -4.18 -12.91
CA LEU A 168 10.02 -5.19 -12.09
C LEU A 168 9.27 -6.20 -12.96
N LYS A 169 8.61 -5.77 -14.05
CA LYS A 169 7.91 -6.69 -14.97
C LYS A 169 8.87 -7.60 -15.73
N GLU A 170 10.05 -7.12 -16.07
CA GLU A 170 11.07 -7.92 -16.74
C GLU A 170 11.68 -8.98 -15.83
N HIS A 171 12.01 -8.60 -14.58
CA HIS A 171 12.77 -9.46 -13.66
C HIS A 171 11.90 -10.30 -12.73
N TYR A 172 10.63 -9.93 -12.55
CA TYR A 172 9.67 -10.57 -11.65
C TYR A 172 8.34 -10.90 -12.34
N PRO A 173 8.34 -11.58 -13.52
CA PRO A 173 7.13 -11.77 -14.34
C PRO A 173 6.06 -12.62 -13.65
N THR A 174 6.42 -13.49 -12.72
CA THR A 174 5.50 -14.37 -11.99
C THR A 174 5.24 -13.91 -10.55
N LYS A 175 5.82 -12.78 -10.13
CA LYS A 175 5.68 -12.27 -8.76
C LYS A 175 4.62 -11.17 -8.70
N GLN A 176 3.96 -11.08 -7.56
CA GLN A 176 2.99 -10.01 -7.33
C GLN A 176 3.71 -8.68 -7.11
N VAL A 177 3.44 -7.68 -7.96
CA VAL A 177 3.89 -6.31 -7.79
C VAL A 177 2.69 -5.45 -7.39
N ILE A 178 2.80 -4.69 -6.29
CA ILE A 178 1.72 -3.85 -5.75
C ILE A 178 2.26 -2.44 -5.53
N LEU A 179 1.50 -1.43 -5.95
CA LEU A 179 1.78 -0.04 -5.65
C LEU A 179 0.92 0.44 -4.49
N LEU A 180 1.50 1.27 -3.64
CA LEU A 180 0.77 2.01 -2.61
C LEU A 180 0.78 3.50 -2.98
N THR A 181 -0.37 4.16 -2.89
CA THR A 181 -0.39 5.62 -3.01
C THR A 181 0.17 6.29 -1.76
N PRO A 182 0.82 7.47 -1.87
CA PRO A 182 1.20 8.26 -0.70
C PRO A 182 0.01 8.52 0.23
N LEU A 183 0.28 8.59 1.54
CA LEU A 183 -0.68 9.06 2.53
C LEU A 183 -0.98 10.55 2.32
N HIS A 184 -2.06 11.02 2.92
CA HIS A 184 -2.21 12.44 3.21
C HIS A 184 -1.02 12.93 4.02
N ARG A 185 -0.57 14.16 3.75
CA ARG A 185 0.61 14.72 4.40
C ARG A 185 0.30 16.00 5.16
N GLY A 186 0.80 16.06 6.38
CA GLY A 186 0.78 17.27 7.19
C GLY A 186 2.07 18.06 7.11
N TYR A 187 2.12 19.15 7.86
CA TYR A 187 3.29 19.97 8.05
C TYR A 187 4.44 19.17 8.67
N ALA A 188 5.68 19.43 8.20
CA ALA A 188 6.89 18.89 8.84
C ALA A 188 8.00 19.95 8.84
N ARG A 189 8.78 20.00 9.94
CA ARG A 189 9.95 20.86 10.09
C ARG A 189 11.08 20.05 10.73
N PHE A 190 12.04 19.66 9.93
CA PHE A 190 13.21 18.89 10.38
C PHE A 190 14.41 19.79 10.70
N SER A 191 14.44 20.99 10.12
CA SER A 191 15.42 22.06 10.40
C SER A 191 14.88 23.38 9.84
N ASP A 192 15.61 24.50 10.08
CA ASP A 192 15.24 25.79 9.50
C ASP A 192 15.30 25.80 7.95
N ARG A 193 16.05 24.89 7.35
CA ARG A 193 16.19 24.75 5.90
C ARG A 193 15.34 23.62 5.31
N ASN A 194 14.74 22.78 6.15
CA ASN A 194 13.88 21.69 5.73
C ASN A 194 12.51 21.84 6.41
N VAL A 195 11.72 22.73 5.86
CA VAL A 195 10.34 22.98 6.24
C VAL A 195 9.45 22.57 5.08
N GLN A 196 8.50 21.70 5.34
CA GLN A 196 7.59 21.16 4.36
C GLN A 196 6.15 21.51 4.75
N PRO A 197 5.48 22.38 3.99
CA PRO A 197 4.06 22.69 4.19
C PRO A 197 3.19 21.44 4.09
N ASP A 198 2.01 21.49 4.69
CA ASP A 198 1.02 20.44 4.51
C ASP A 198 0.44 20.42 3.07
N GLU A 199 -0.36 19.44 2.76
CA GLU A 199 -0.90 19.21 1.41
C GLU A 199 -1.90 20.26 0.92
N SER A 200 -2.36 21.17 1.79
CA SER A 200 -3.21 22.29 1.37
C SER A 200 -2.43 23.36 0.59
N TYR A 201 -1.10 23.28 0.59
CA TYR A 201 -0.22 24.14 -0.19
C TYR A 201 0.33 23.40 -1.41
N PRO A 202 0.38 24.07 -2.58
CA PRO A 202 1.00 23.50 -3.77
C PRO A 202 2.54 23.46 -3.63
N ASN A 203 3.17 22.59 -4.38
CA ASN A 203 4.63 22.60 -4.51
C ASN A 203 5.13 23.76 -5.43
N ARG A 204 6.44 23.84 -5.65
CA ARG A 204 7.07 24.89 -6.49
C ARG A 204 6.59 24.94 -7.95
N LEU A 205 5.89 23.89 -8.44
CA LEU A 205 5.29 23.85 -9.78
C LEU A 205 3.80 24.25 -9.77
N GLY A 206 3.25 24.65 -8.62
CA GLY A 206 1.83 24.95 -8.48
C GLY A 206 0.94 23.72 -8.42
N LEU A 207 1.50 22.52 -8.23
CA LEU A 207 0.78 21.24 -8.16
C LEU A 207 0.52 20.85 -6.71
N TYR A 208 -0.66 20.30 -6.43
CA TYR A 208 -1.03 19.74 -5.13
C TYR A 208 -0.64 18.25 -5.04
N ALA A 209 -0.60 17.72 -3.83
CA ALA A 209 -0.19 16.32 -3.59
C ALA A 209 -1.10 15.29 -4.26
N ASP A 210 -2.39 15.60 -4.39
CA ASP A 210 -3.39 14.75 -5.04
C ASP A 210 -3.08 14.48 -6.52
N ALA A 211 -2.43 15.40 -7.23
CA ALA A 211 -1.99 15.20 -8.61
C ALA A 211 -0.95 14.06 -8.73
N TYR A 212 -0.05 13.93 -7.74
CA TYR A 212 0.92 12.83 -7.68
C TYR A 212 0.25 11.52 -7.31
N VAL A 213 -0.67 11.55 -6.35
CA VAL A 213 -1.50 10.39 -5.98
C VAL A 213 -2.29 9.88 -7.19
N ALA A 214 -2.91 10.78 -7.96
CA ALA A 214 -3.65 10.42 -9.18
C ALA A 214 -2.76 9.70 -10.19
N LYS A 215 -1.53 10.18 -10.43
CA LYS A 215 -0.58 9.50 -11.34
C LYS A 215 -0.20 8.10 -10.86
N ILE A 216 -0.01 7.89 -9.56
CA ILE A 216 0.29 6.56 -9.04
C ILE A 216 -0.93 5.62 -9.19
N ARG A 217 -2.17 6.12 -9.03
CA ARG A 217 -3.38 5.34 -9.34
C ARG A 217 -3.45 4.95 -10.82
N GLU A 218 -3.15 5.88 -11.73
CA GLU A 218 -3.11 5.64 -13.18
C GLU A 218 -2.09 4.55 -13.56
N ALA A 219 -0.94 4.48 -12.87
CA ALA A 219 0.12 3.50 -13.12
C ALA A 219 -0.40 2.06 -13.07
N GLY A 220 -1.40 1.79 -12.23
CA GLY A 220 -2.03 0.47 -12.15
C GLY A 220 -2.61 0.02 -13.49
N SER A 221 -3.33 0.90 -14.18
CA SER A 221 -3.91 0.63 -15.50
C SER A 221 -2.86 0.60 -16.61
N VAL A 222 -1.81 1.42 -16.50
CA VAL A 222 -0.73 1.48 -17.50
C VAL A 222 0.08 0.18 -17.50
N TRP A 223 0.36 -0.37 -16.31
CA TRP A 223 1.29 -1.50 -16.13
C TRP A 223 0.63 -2.81 -15.70
N ALA A 224 -0.69 -2.87 -15.60
CA ALA A 224 -1.43 -4.02 -15.11
C ALA A 224 -0.87 -4.51 -13.75
N VAL A 225 -0.80 -3.60 -12.78
CA VAL A 225 -0.42 -3.88 -11.39
C VAL A 225 -1.50 -3.35 -10.45
N PRO A 226 -1.85 -4.08 -9.37
CA PRO A 226 -2.79 -3.56 -8.37
C PRO A 226 -2.21 -2.34 -7.67
N VAL A 227 -3.09 -1.37 -7.39
CA VAL A 227 -2.79 -0.19 -6.59
C VAL A 227 -3.67 -0.20 -5.35
N ILE A 228 -3.05 -0.20 -4.18
CA ILE A 228 -3.76 0.02 -2.91
C ILE A 228 -3.71 1.51 -2.60
N ASP A 229 -4.88 2.13 -2.62
CA ASP A 229 -5.01 3.57 -2.43
C ASP A 229 -5.00 3.97 -0.94
N LEU A 230 -3.82 3.95 -0.31
CA LEU A 230 -3.65 4.35 1.08
C LEU A 230 -4.06 5.81 1.33
N ASN A 231 -3.99 6.67 0.34
CA ASN A 231 -4.48 8.05 0.46
C ASN A 231 -5.94 8.06 0.92
N SER A 232 -6.80 7.24 0.30
CA SER A 232 -8.22 7.20 0.64
C SER A 232 -8.57 6.24 1.78
N ILE A 233 -7.89 5.08 1.90
CA ILE A 233 -8.35 4.03 2.83
C ILE A 233 -7.63 4.00 4.18
N SER A 234 -6.48 4.67 4.33
CA SER A 234 -5.73 4.65 5.59
C SER A 234 -6.50 5.29 6.74
N GLY A 235 -7.40 6.22 6.42
CA GLY A 235 -8.09 7.05 7.40
C GLY A 235 -7.16 7.97 8.20
N LEU A 236 -5.92 8.17 7.73
CA LEU A 236 -4.97 9.13 8.31
C LEU A 236 -5.12 10.47 7.62
N TYR A 237 -5.47 11.51 8.37
CA TYR A 237 -5.66 12.86 7.85
C TYR A 237 -4.94 13.90 8.71
N PRO A 238 -3.62 14.09 8.51
CA PRO A 238 -2.76 14.88 9.39
C PRO A 238 -3.07 16.38 9.45
N VAL A 239 -3.84 16.90 8.49
CA VAL A 239 -4.28 18.31 8.49
C VAL A 239 -5.27 18.58 9.64
N ALA A 240 -6.05 17.57 10.05
CA ALA A 240 -6.94 17.70 11.19
C ALA A 240 -6.21 17.42 12.51
N ASP A 241 -6.32 18.33 13.49
CA ASP A 241 -5.67 18.22 14.80
C ASP A 241 -6.08 16.96 15.58
N SER A 242 -7.29 16.46 15.38
CA SER A 242 -7.74 15.19 15.98
C SER A 242 -6.92 13.98 15.55
N HIS A 243 -6.19 14.07 14.43
CA HIS A 243 -5.36 13.00 13.88
C HIS A 243 -3.88 13.08 14.25
N VAL A 244 -3.41 14.15 14.92
CA VAL A 244 -1.99 14.30 15.30
C VAL A 244 -1.47 13.15 16.14
N ARG A 245 -2.34 12.49 16.90
CA ARG A 245 -2.03 11.28 17.68
C ARG A 245 -1.45 10.11 16.88
N TYR A 246 -1.57 10.12 15.57
CA TYR A 246 -1.08 9.08 14.66
C TYR A 246 0.24 9.44 13.99
N PHE A 247 0.80 10.61 14.29
CA PHE A 247 2.01 11.11 13.65
C PHE A 247 3.14 11.28 14.66
N SER A 248 4.35 11.37 14.15
CA SER A 248 5.60 11.38 14.92
C SER A 248 5.61 12.50 15.98
N ASP A 249 5.27 13.72 15.56
CA ASP A 249 5.16 14.88 16.44
C ASP A 249 4.08 15.83 15.94
N GLY A 250 3.14 16.19 16.83
CA GLY A 250 2.01 17.04 16.48
C GLY A 250 2.38 18.49 16.11
N GLN A 251 3.57 18.96 16.47
CA GLN A 251 4.04 20.31 16.22
C GLN A 251 5.06 20.38 15.08
N THR A 252 5.89 19.37 14.95
CA THR A 252 7.04 19.43 14.06
C THR A 252 7.07 18.32 13.00
N ASP A 253 6.29 17.25 13.13
CA ASP A 253 6.30 16.15 12.16
C ASP A 253 4.93 15.45 12.07
N ARG A 254 4.06 15.99 11.26
CA ARG A 254 2.80 15.37 10.84
C ARG A 254 2.90 14.69 9.46
N LEU A 255 4.13 14.46 8.97
CA LEU A 255 4.41 13.74 7.74
C LEU A 255 4.62 12.26 8.01
N HIS A 256 5.41 11.93 9.03
CA HIS A 256 5.72 10.54 9.37
C HIS A 256 4.72 9.99 10.37
N PRO A 257 4.02 8.88 10.05
CA PRO A 257 3.18 8.19 11.02
C PRO A 257 4.03 7.65 12.18
N ASN A 258 3.52 7.73 13.41
CA ASN A 258 4.08 7.01 14.56
C ASN A 258 3.61 5.54 14.57
N ALA A 259 3.97 4.77 15.61
CA ALA A 259 3.60 3.36 15.70
C ALA A 259 2.09 3.10 15.55
N ALA A 260 1.23 3.97 16.13
CA ALA A 260 -0.22 3.86 16.00
C ALA A 260 -0.71 4.19 14.58
N GLY A 261 -0.06 5.14 13.90
CA GLY A 261 -0.32 5.44 12.49
C GLY A 261 0.08 4.29 11.59
N HIS A 262 1.26 3.70 11.80
CA HIS A 262 1.72 2.52 11.08
C HIS A 262 0.83 1.29 11.31
N GLU A 263 0.35 1.07 12.54
CA GLU A 263 -0.62 0.00 12.83
C GLU A 263 -1.92 0.20 12.05
N ARG A 264 -2.43 1.43 11.99
CA ARG A 264 -3.63 1.77 11.22
C ARG A 264 -3.46 1.51 9.73
N MET A 265 -2.30 1.92 9.16
CA MET A 265 -1.93 1.59 7.78
C MET A 265 -1.90 0.09 7.54
N ALA A 266 -1.24 -0.66 8.43
CA ALA A 266 -1.11 -2.10 8.30
C ALA A 266 -2.46 -2.82 8.33
N LYS A 267 -3.39 -2.37 9.18
CA LYS A 267 -4.76 -2.90 9.21
C LYS A 267 -5.48 -2.68 7.89
N ALA A 268 -5.41 -1.48 7.32
CA ALA A 268 -5.99 -1.19 6.00
C ALA A 268 -5.35 -2.06 4.90
N LEU A 269 -4.01 -2.15 4.90
CA LEU A 269 -3.25 -2.95 3.94
C LEU A 269 -3.57 -4.44 4.05
N ALA A 270 -3.68 -4.99 5.28
CA ALA A 270 -3.95 -6.41 5.48
C ALA A 270 -5.24 -6.85 4.78
N TYR A 271 -6.33 -6.09 4.92
CA TYR A 271 -7.58 -6.42 4.24
C TYR A 271 -7.47 -6.33 2.71
N GLN A 272 -6.71 -5.39 2.17
CA GLN A 272 -6.50 -5.28 0.72
C GLN A 272 -5.61 -6.42 0.20
N LEU A 273 -4.54 -6.76 0.91
CA LEU A 273 -3.65 -7.85 0.55
C LEU A 273 -4.36 -9.20 0.52
N LEU A 274 -5.31 -9.45 1.43
CA LEU A 274 -6.12 -10.67 1.44
C LEU A 274 -7.00 -10.82 0.18
N ALA A 275 -7.27 -9.74 -0.54
CA ALA A 275 -8.01 -9.78 -1.80
C ALA A 275 -7.14 -10.08 -3.03
N PHE A 276 -5.80 -10.13 -2.89
CA PHE A 276 -4.87 -10.39 -3.99
C PHE A 276 -4.17 -11.73 -3.86
N PRO A 277 -3.84 -12.42 -4.97
CA PRO A 277 -2.91 -13.53 -4.93
C PRO A 277 -1.54 -13.05 -4.41
N ALA A 278 -0.87 -13.89 -3.63
CA ALA A 278 0.45 -13.54 -3.08
C ALA A 278 1.60 -13.76 -4.10
N CYS A 279 1.36 -14.62 -5.08
CA CYS A 279 2.24 -14.90 -6.22
C CYS A 279 1.41 -15.56 -7.32
N PHE A 280 2.00 -15.77 -8.50
CA PHE A 280 1.35 -16.40 -9.65
C PHE A 280 1.96 -17.77 -10.01
N ASP A 281 2.93 -18.26 -9.21
CA ASP A 281 3.53 -19.59 -9.31
C ASP A 281 2.82 -20.59 -8.38
#